data_570fc8a9e22565edc2718c031dc59cff
#
_entry.id   570fc8a9e22565edc2718c031dc59cff
#
_cell.length_a   1.000
_cell.length_b   1.000
_cell.length_c   1.000
_cell.angle_alpha   90.00
_cell.angle_beta   90.00
_cell.angle_gamma   90.00
#
_symmetry.space_group_name_H-M   'P 1'
#
loop_
_entity.id
_entity.type
_entity.pdbx_description
1 polymer ?
#
loop_
_entity_poly.entity_id
_entity_poly.type
_entity_poly.pdbx_seq_one_letter_code
_entity_poly.pdbx_strand_id
1 'polypeptide(L)'
;MKFTVNSNELSTLLQNVGRLVPTSNASIPALANYLFEVTSERISVTGGDTSMRSTGVIAPLESDGEMRFLIAPTPLLDYIKSLPVQPLTMAMETTEEGARYIHLIHSTGYLDIPVGDADLYVSNETPGATDGSVMMSMNSSSLLAGISAVLPAAYPDTSREQLHGVHFVMLTDRLELCATDNVQL
;
A
#
# COMPACT_ATOMS: atom_id res chain seq x y z
N MET A 1 19.26 13.89 1.40
CA MET A 1 18.98 12.56 0.83
C MET A 1 17.92 12.72 -0.23
N LYS A 2 18.13 12.14 -1.39
CA LYS A 2 17.20 12.23 -2.52
C LYS A 2 17.13 10.92 -3.31
N PHE A 3 16.03 10.71 -4.01
CA PHE A 3 15.87 9.61 -4.97
C PHE A 3 15.08 10.09 -6.18
N THR A 4 15.31 9.47 -7.31
CA THR A 4 14.60 9.75 -8.57
C THR A 4 13.81 8.50 -9.00
N VAL A 5 12.59 8.70 -9.47
CA VAL A 5 11.67 7.63 -9.85
C VAL A 5 10.84 8.04 -11.07
N ASN A 6 10.37 7.07 -11.86
CA ASN A 6 9.43 7.34 -12.95
C ASN A 6 8.05 7.72 -12.39
N SER A 7 7.47 8.85 -12.85
CA SER A 7 6.18 9.33 -12.37
C SER A 7 5.03 8.36 -12.59
N ASN A 8 5.03 7.63 -13.70
CA ASN A 8 3.98 6.65 -14.01
C ASN A 8 4.06 5.42 -13.12
N GLU A 9 5.27 4.89 -12.87
CA GLU A 9 5.47 3.76 -11.95
C GLU A 9 5.06 4.13 -10.52
N LEU A 10 5.49 5.32 -10.06
CA LEU A 10 5.13 5.82 -8.74
C LEU A 10 3.61 6.05 -8.64
N SER A 11 2.99 6.67 -9.64
CA SER A 11 1.53 6.89 -9.66
C SER A 11 0.75 5.57 -9.59
N THR A 12 1.16 4.57 -10.36
CA THR A 12 0.53 3.25 -10.36
C THR A 12 0.67 2.57 -8.99
N LEU A 13 1.86 2.61 -8.41
CA LEU A 13 2.14 2.08 -7.09
C LEU A 13 1.25 2.73 -6.02
N LEU A 14 1.23 4.07 -5.98
CA LEU A 14 0.43 4.83 -5.01
C LEU A 14 -1.07 4.59 -5.17
N GLN A 15 -1.58 4.46 -6.40
CA GLN A 15 -2.98 4.14 -6.63
C GLN A 15 -3.37 2.75 -6.10
N ASN A 16 -2.49 1.77 -6.26
CA ASN A 16 -2.74 0.40 -5.79
C ASN A 16 -2.73 0.33 -4.25
N VAL A 17 -1.69 0.90 -3.64
CA VAL A 17 -1.54 0.94 -2.18
C VAL A 17 -2.61 1.85 -1.54
N GLY A 18 -2.94 2.96 -2.17
CA GLY A 18 -3.87 3.96 -1.67
C GLY A 18 -5.31 3.49 -1.50
N ARG A 19 -5.69 2.38 -2.13
CA ARG A 19 -7.04 1.79 -1.98
C ARG A 19 -7.33 1.34 -0.55
N LEU A 20 -6.30 1.04 0.23
CA LEU A 20 -6.43 0.57 1.61
C LEU A 20 -6.14 1.66 2.64
N VAL A 21 -5.67 2.83 2.21
CA VAL A 21 -5.42 3.95 3.13
C VAL A 21 -6.74 4.61 3.51
N PRO A 22 -7.07 4.75 4.81
CA PRO A 22 -8.29 5.40 5.26
C PRO A 22 -8.35 6.87 4.81
N THR A 23 -9.45 7.27 4.20
CA THR A 23 -9.65 8.65 3.73
C THR A 23 -10.30 9.55 4.77
N SER A 24 -10.93 8.97 5.79
CA SER A 24 -11.60 9.70 6.88
C SER A 24 -11.59 8.86 8.16
N ASN A 25 -11.55 9.53 9.32
CA ASN A 25 -11.68 8.91 10.64
C ASN A 25 -10.75 7.72 10.92
N ALA A 26 -9.51 7.79 10.47
CA ALA A 26 -8.52 6.79 10.86
C ALA A 26 -8.37 6.80 12.39
N SER A 27 -8.59 5.65 13.02
CA SER A 27 -8.43 5.48 14.47
C SER A 27 -7.01 5.84 14.92
N ILE A 28 -6.05 5.67 14.04
CA ILE A 28 -4.64 6.01 14.21
C ILE A 28 -4.26 6.98 13.08
N PRO A 29 -3.97 8.26 13.37
CA PRO A 29 -3.68 9.27 12.33
C PRO A 29 -2.53 8.91 11.38
N ALA A 30 -1.52 8.17 11.87
CA ALA A 30 -0.40 7.73 11.05
C ALA A 30 -0.83 6.83 9.90
N LEU A 31 -1.86 5.98 10.09
CA LEU A 31 -2.38 5.07 9.06
C LEU A 31 -3.13 5.79 7.92
N ALA A 32 -3.50 7.06 8.10
CA ALA A 32 -4.04 7.88 7.01
C ALA A 32 -2.96 8.36 6.01
N ASN A 33 -1.73 7.90 6.15
CA ASN A 33 -0.59 8.26 5.31
C ASN A 33 0.00 7.03 4.62
N TYR A 34 0.74 7.28 3.53
CA TYR A 34 1.68 6.30 2.99
C TYR A 34 2.93 6.28 3.88
N LEU A 35 3.43 5.09 4.18
CA LEU A 35 4.77 4.90 4.69
C LEU A 35 5.71 4.65 3.49
N PHE A 36 6.67 5.53 3.31
CA PHE A 36 7.77 5.36 2.37
C PHE A 36 9.00 4.84 3.10
N GLU A 37 9.60 3.82 2.52
CA GLU A 37 10.88 3.27 2.92
C GLU A 37 11.75 3.14 1.67
N VAL A 38 12.78 3.96 1.59
CA VAL A 38 13.65 4.09 0.43
C VAL A 38 15.04 3.59 0.79
N THR A 39 15.60 2.77 -0.06
CA THR A 39 16.99 2.32 -0.03
C THR A 39 17.65 2.61 -1.38
N SER A 40 18.94 2.29 -1.52
CA SER A 40 19.64 2.40 -2.79
C SER A 40 19.05 1.54 -3.91
N GLU A 41 18.36 0.45 -3.57
CA GLU A 41 17.90 -0.56 -4.53
C GLU A 41 16.38 -0.57 -4.72
N ARG A 42 15.63 -0.07 -3.74
CA ARG A 42 14.18 -0.16 -3.76
C ARG A 42 13.48 1.00 -3.07
N ILE A 43 12.32 1.33 -3.57
CA ILE A 43 11.32 2.19 -2.93
C ILE A 43 10.15 1.31 -2.55
N SER A 44 9.90 1.16 -1.26
CA SER A 44 8.76 0.45 -0.71
C SER A 44 7.73 1.45 -0.22
N VAL A 45 6.49 1.30 -0.63
CA VAL A 45 5.37 2.12 -0.16
C VAL A 45 4.33 1.21 0.46
N THR A 46 4.01 1.50 1.71
CA THR A 46 3.00 0.77 2.47
C THR A 46 1.82 1.68 2.79
N GLY A 47 0.63 1.15 2.64
CA GLY A 47 -0.62 1.78 3.07
C GLY A 47 -1.61 0.74 3.57
N GLY A 48 -2.49 1.15 4.47
CA GLY A 48 -3.47 0.25 5.04
C GLY A 48 -4.08 0.79 6.33
N ASP A 49 -4.96 0.00 6.89
CA ASP A 49 -5.60 0.26 8.17
C ASP A 49 -5.13 -0.75 9.25
N THR A 50 -5.88 -0.87 10.33
CA THR A 50 -5.59 -1.82 11.41
C THR A 50 -5.81 -3.29 11.03
N SER A 51 -6.54 -3.55 9.96
CA SER A 51 -6.96 -4.90 9.53
C SER A 51 -6.28 -5.36 8.24
N MET A 52 -6.03 -4.43 7.33
CA MET A 52 -5.48 -4.71 6.00
C MET A 52 -4.29 -3.83 5.69
N ARG A 53 -3.31 -4.39 4.99
CA ARG A 53 -2.12 -3.68 4.53
C ARG A 53 -1.77 -4.10 3.11
N SER A 54 -1.34 -3.13 2.32
CA SER A 54 -0.72 -3.36 1.03
C SER A 54 0.66 -2.70 1.01
N THR A 55 1.64 -3.44 0.56
CA THR A 55 2.98 -2.92 0.32
C THR A 55 3.33 -3.18 -1.14
N GLY A 56 3.71 -2.13 -1.83
CA GLY A 56 4.22 -2.24 -3.19
C GLY A 56 5.66 -1.76 -3.27
N VAL A 57 6.40 -2.26 -4.23
CA VAL A 57 7.84 -1.98 -4.39
C VAL A 57 8.14 -1.63 -5.84
N ILE A 58 8.96 -0.59 -6.04
CA ILE A 58 9.54 -0.22 -7.33
C ILE A 58 11.03 0.07 -7.15
N ALA A 59 11.79 0.01 -8.25
CA ALA A 59 13.19 0.38 -8.23
C ALA A 59 13.35 1.90 -8.42
N PRO A 60 14.24 2.58 -7.68
CA PRO A 60 14.62 3.96 -8.01
C PRO A 60 15.44 3.98 -9.31
N LEU A 61 15.34 5.09 -10.06
CA LEU A 61 16.27 5.39 -11.15
C LEU A 61 17.64 5.78 -10.59
N GLU A 62 17.62 6.54 -9.49
CA GLU A 62 18.80 6.97 -8.72
C GLU A 62 18.40 7.13 -7.25
N SER A 63 19.31 6.81 -6.32
CA SER A 63 19.13 7.06 -4.89
C SER A 63 20.47 7.31 -4.22
N ASP A 64 20.56 8.33 -3.36
CA ASP A 64 21.79 8.72 -2.66
C ASP A 64 21.78 8.38 -1.15
N GLY A 65 20.84 7.55 -0.70
CA GLY A 65 20.76 7.17 0.71
C GLY A 65 19.48 6.45 1.08
N GLU A 66 19.31 6.22 2.36
CA GLU A 66 18.13 5.57 2.93
C GLU A 66 17.27 6.61 3.64
N MET A 67 15.95 6.53 3.46
CA MET A 67 15.02 7.41 4.16
C MET A 67 13.70 6.70 4.46
N ARG A 68 13.06 7.11 5.56
CA ARG A 68 11.73 6.68 5.97
C ARG A 68 10.90 7.89 6.34
N PHE A 69 9.67 7.96 5.87
CA PHE A 69 8.76 9.07 6.17
C PHE A 69 7.30 8.70 5.92
N LEU A 70 6.40 9.44 6.56
CA LEU A 70 4.96 9.39 6.27
C LEU A 70 4.58 10.57 5.39
N ILE A 71 3.73 10.34 4.39
CA ILE A 71 3.24 11.39 3.50
C ILE A 71 1.76 11.20 3.20
N ALA A 72 1.00 12.30 3.23
CA ALA A 72 -0.43 12.26 2.95
C ALA A 72 -0.71 11.87 1.49
N PRO A 73 -1.67 10.95 1.25
CA PRO A 73 -1.97 10.43 -0.08
C PRO A 73 -2.41 11.48 -1.09
N THR A 74 -3.38 12.30 -0.71
CA THR A 74 -4.09 13.20 -1.63
C THR A 74 -3.18 14.24 -2.29
N PRO A 75 -2.40 15.04 -1.55
CA PRO A 75 -1.54 16.04 -2.19
C PRO A 75 -0.52 15.43 -3.15
N LEU A 76 0.07 14.30 -2.75
CA LEU A 76 1.10 13.63 -3.55
C LEU A 76 0.52 13.01 -4.82
N LEU A 77 -0.51 12.18 -4.67
CA LEU A 77 -1.06 11.41 -5.79
C LEU A 77 -1.74 12.29 -6.82
N ASP A 78 -2.52 13.27 -6.39
CA ASP A 78 -3.23 14.18 -7.31
C ASP A 78 -2.24 15.05 -8.08
N TYR A 79 -1.18 15.50 -7.42
CA TYR A 79 -0.13 16.25 -8.10
C TYR A 79 0.61 15.41 -9.14
N ILE A 80 1.06 14.20 -8.78
CA ILE A 80 1.75 13.31 -9.72
C ILE A 80 0.86 12.97 -10.93
N LYS A 81 -0.43 12.75 -10.73
CA LYS A 81 -1.39 12.50 -11.82
C LYS A 81 -1.57 13.67 -12.77
N SER A 82 -1.35 14.89 -12.31
CA SER A 82 -1.44 16.09 -13.15
C SER A 82 -0.22 16.29 -14.05
N LEU A 83 0.87 15.57 -13.79
CA LEU A 83 2.13 15.71 -14.54
C LEU A 83 2.18 14.73 -15.72
N PRO A 84 2.87 15.10 -16.80
CA PRO A 84 3.23 14.16 -17.86
C PRO A 84 4.21 13.09 -17.33
N VAL A 85 4.33 11.99 -18.05
CA VAL A 85 5.30 10.94 -17.70
C VAL A 85 6.72 11.48 -17.78
N GLN A 86 7.41 11.51 -16.66
CA GLN A 86 8.76 12.07 -16.52
C GLN A 86 9.45 11.51 -15.27
N PRO A 87 10.79 11.64 -15.14
CA PRO A 87 11.47 11.44 -13.88
C PRO A 87 11.04 12.48 -12.84
N LEU A 88 10.82 12.03 -11.62
CA LEU A 88 10.55 12.85 -10.44
C LEU A 88 11.68 12.65 -9.45
N THR A 89 12.26 13.73 -8.95
CA THR A 89 13.25 13.69 -7.88
C THR A 89 12.57 14.11 -6.57
N MET A 90 12.66 13.27 -5.56
CA MET A 90 12.15 13.53 -4.22
C MET A 90 13.33 13.71 -3.26
N ALA A 91 13.48 14.90 -2.70
CA ALA A 91 14.54 15.21 -1.75
C ALA A 91 13.96 15.50 -0.37
N MET A 92 14.51 14.87 0.67
CA MET A 92 14.15 15.18 2.05
C MET A 92 14.88 16.43 2.50
N GLU A 93 14.12 17.41 2.95
CA GLU A 93 14.63 18.65 3.52
C GLU A 93 14.07 18.88 4.94
N THR A 94 14.82 19.63 5.74
CA THR A 94 14.43 19.96 7.11
C THR A 94 14.60 21.45 7.31
N THR A 95 13.57 22.14 7.81
CA THR A 95 13.64 23.57 8.15
C THR A 95 14.51 23.80 9.39
N GLU A 96 14.89 25.04 9.62
CA GLU A 96 15.62 25.45 10.83
C GLU A 96 14.81 25.15 12.12
N GLU A 97 13.50 25.13 12.03
CA GLU A 97 12.57 24.79 13.12
C GLU A 97 12.37 23.28 13.32
N GLY A 98 13.01 22.45 12.49
CA GLY A 98 12.94 20.97 12.56
C GLY A 98 11.76 20.34 11.82
N ALA A 99 10.94 21.12 11.11
CA ALA A 99 9.89 20.56 10.26
C ALA A 99 10.51 19.88 9.02
N ARG A 100 10.02 18.68 8.70
CA ARG A 100 10.49 17.92 7.54
C ARG A 100 9.48 17.98 6.40
N TYR A 101 9.98 18.06 5.18
CA TYR A 101 9.18 18.00 3.96
C TYR A 101 9.92 17.28 2.84
N ILE A 102 9.16 16.77 1.89
CA ILE A 102 9.67 16.27 0.61
C ILE A 102 9.57 17.39 -0.41
N HIS A 103 10.71 17.78 -0.95
CA HIS A 103 10.83 18.63 -2.11
C HIS A 103 10.75 17.76 -3.37
N LEU A 104 9.57 17.73 -4.01
CA LEU A 104 9.31 16.96 -5.22
C LEU A 104 9.58 17.82 -6.44
N ILE A 105 10.64 17.50 -7.18
CA ILE A 105 11.15 18.25 -8.33
C ILE A 105 10.79 17.53 -9.63
N HIS A 106 10.34 18.29 -10.61
CA HIS A 106 10.04 17.82 -11.96
C HIS A 106 10.51 18.85 -13.01
N SER A 107 10.34 18.55 -14.30
CA SER A 107 10.90 19.35 -15.41
C SER A 107 10.47 20.83 -15.43
N THR A 108 9.29 21.17 -14.89
CA THR A 108 8.69 22.51 -14.99
C THR A 108 8.51 23.21 -13.64
N GLY A 109 8.89 22.57 -12.54
CA GLY A 109 8.73 23.17 -11.22
C GLY A 109 8.96 22.18 -10.08
N TYR A 110 8.44 22.52 -8.92
CA TYR A 110 8.54 21.69 -7.72
C TYR A 110 7.29 21.84 -6.84
N LEU A 111 7.13 20.91 -5.91
CA LEU A 111 6.13 20.94 -4.85
C LEU A 111 6.75 20.51 -3.54
N ASP A 112 6.51 21.28 -2.47
CA ASP A 112 6.89 20.91 -1.11
C ASP A 112 5.72 20.27 -0.40
N ILE A 113 5.92 19.05 0.11
CA ILE A 113 4.90 18.30 0.81
C ILE A 113 5.41 17.97 2.22
N PRO A 114 4.70 18.41 3.28
CA PRO A 114 5.10 18.08 4.63
C PRO A 114 5.02 16.56 4.89
N VAL A 115 5.99 16.06 5.65
CA VAL A 115 6.08 14.63 5.97
C VAL A 115 6.10 14.40 7.48
N GLY A 116 5.52 13.28 7.87
CA GLY A 116 5.49 12.81 9.25
C GLY A 116 6.62 11.84 9.58
N ASP A 117 6.72 11.54 10.86
CA ASP A 117 7.66 10.58 11.38
C ASP A 117 7.21 9.14 11.08
N ALA A 118 8.06 8.38 10.42
CA ALA A 118 7.81 7.00 10.07
C ALA A 118 7.67 6.06 11.29
N ASP A 119 8.29 6.42 12.42
CA ASP A 119 8.22 5.62 13.65
C ASP A 119 6.83 5.64 14.30
N LEU A 120 5.97 6.59 13.90
CA LEU A 120 4.57 6.63 14.31
C LEU A 120 3.69 5.63 13.53
N TYR A 121 4.20 5.05 12.44
CA TYR A 121 3.45 4.08 11.67
C TYR A 121 3.41 2.74 12.39
N VAL A 122 2.24 2.35 12.86
CA VAL A 122 2.03 1.06 13.52
C VAL A 122 2.21 -0.06 12.51
N SER A 123 3.35 -0.73 12.56
CA SER A 123 3.55 -1.97 11.82
C SER A 123 2.95 -3.11 12.63
N ASN A 124 1.80 -3.64 12.19
CA ASN A 124 1.46 -4.99 12.64
C ASN A 124 2.54 -5.91 12.09
N GLU A 125 3.24 -6.58 12.95
CA GLU A 125 4.19 -7.60 12.51
C GLU A 125 3.45 -8.57 11.60
N THR A 126 3.95 -8.76 10.39
CA THR A 126 3.46 -9.86 9.54
C THR A 126 3.71 -11.13 10.35
N PRO A 127 2.69 -11.93 10.69
CA PRO A 127 2.94 -13.18 11.39
C PRO A 127 4.03 -13.92 10.62
N GLY A 128 5.19 -14.10 11.24
CA GLY A 128 6.25 -14.90 10.65
C GLY A 128 5.71 -16.30 10.34
N ALA A 129 6.29 -17.00 9.39
CA ALA A 129 6.00 -18.40 9.17
C ALA A 129 6.21 -19.12 10.49
N THR A 130 5.12 -19.47 11.16
CA THR A 130 5.17 -20.30 12.38
C THR A 130 5.41 -21.75 11.98
N ASP A 131 6.01 -22.50 12.89
CA ASP A 131 6.20 -23.95 12.70
C ASP A 131 4.82 -24.58 12.38
N GLY A 132 4.70 -25.24 11.23
CA GLY A 132 3.43 -25.75 10.72
C GLY A 132 2.70 -24.86 9.70
N SER A 133 3.25 -23.71 9.30
CA SER A 133 2.66 -22.93 8.21
C SER A 133 2.75 -23.67 6.88
N VAL A 134 1.66 -23.65 6.11
CA VAL A 134 1.58 -24.24 4.77
C VAL A 134 1.75 -23.12 3.75
N MET A 135 2.68 -23.32 2.82
CA MET A 135 2.89 -22.40 1.70
C MET A 135 2.26 -22.98 0.44
N MET A 136 1.47 -22.16 -0.27
CA MET A 136 0.88 -22.52 -1.55
C MET A 136 1.23 -21.47 -2.59
N SER A 137 1.56 -21.93 -3.79
CA SER A 137 1.79 -21.06 -4.95
C SER A 137 0.79 -21.37 -6.05
N MET A 138 0.18 -20.33 -6.61
CA MET A 138 -0.80 -20.48 -7.69
C MET A 138 -0.77 -19.31 -8.66
N ASN A 139 -1.41 -19.47 -9.80
CA ASN A 139 -1.56 -18.38 -10.75
C ASN A 139 -2.56 -17.34 -10.21
N SER A 140 -2.18 -16.06 -10.22
CA SER A 140 -2.99 -14.96 -9.70
C SER A 140 -4.32 -14.80 -10.44
N SER A 141 -4.37 -15.06 -11.76
CA SER A 141 -5.62 -15.00 -12.53
C SER A 141 -6.60 -16.10 -12.13
N SER A 142 -6.10 -17.30 -11.80
CA SER A 142 -6.93 -18.40 -11.31
C SER A 142 -7.51 -18.09 -9.93
N LEU A 143 -6.70 -17.54 -9.02
CA LEU A 143 -7.16 -17.11 -7.71
C LEU A 143 -8.22 -16.01 -7.82
N LEU A 144 -7.96 -14.99 -8.65
CA LEU A 144 -8.89 -13.89 -8.88
C LEU A 144 -10.22 -14.38 -9.46
N ALA A 145 -10.17 -15.29 -10.44
CA ALA A 145 -11.38 -15.88 -11.03
C ALA A 145 -12.19 -16.68 -10.00
N GLY A 146 -11.51 -17.47 -9.16
CA GLY A 146 -12.17 -18.23 -8.08
C GLY A 146 -12.83 -17.33 -7.05
N ILE A 147 -12.12 -16.30 -6.55
CA ILE A 147 -12.71 -15.34 -5.60
C ILE A 147 -13.88 -14.60 -6.25
N SER A 148 -13.74 -14.12 -7.49
CA SER A 148 -14.82 -13.40 -8.18
C SER A 148 -16.07 -14.25 -8.42
N ALA A 149 -15.92 -15.56 -8.57
CA ALA A 149 -17.03 -16.47 -8.76
C ALA A 149 -17.87 -16.66 -7.48
N VAL A 150 -17.26 -16.70 -6.31
CA VAL A 150 -17.95 -16.99 -5.05
C VAL A 150 -18.28 -15.73 -4.24
N LEU A 151 -17.54 -14.64 -4.41
CA LEU A 151 -17.71 -13.40 -3.64
C LEU A 151 -19.15 -12.84 -3.66
N PRO A 152 -19.93 -12.90 -4.77
CA PRO A 152 -21.32 -12.43 -4.78
C PRO A 152 -22.26 -13.17 -3.82
N ALA A 153 -21.89 -14.39 -3.39
CA ALA A 153 -22.64 -15.17 -2.40
C ALA A 153 -22.25 -14.87 -0.96
N ALA A 154 -21.22 -14.05 -0.71
CA ALA A 154 -20.85 -13.66 0.65
C ALA A 154 -21.88 -12.70 1.25
N TYR A 155 -22.10 -12.79 2.57
CA TYR A 155 -23.03 -11.90 3.28
C TYR A 155 -22.54 -10.44 3.19
N PRO A 156 -23.43 -9.47 2.85
CA PRO A 156 -23.00 -8.14 2.45
C PRO A 156 -22.51 -7.24 3.57
N ASP A 157 -22.78 -7.57 4.84
CA ASP A 157 -22.37 -6.73 5.96
C ASP A 157 -21.67 -7.54 7.08
N THR A 158 -21.08 -6.81 8.03
CA THR A 158 -20.31 -7.38 9.14
C THR A 158 -21.17 -7.91 10.30
N SER A 159 -22.50 -7.82 10.22
CA SER A 159 -23.40 -8.29 11.28
C SER A 159 -23.35 -9.79 11.51
N ARG A 160 -22.88 -10.52 10.51
CA ARG A 160 -22.63 -11.96 10.54
C ARG A 160 -21.21 -12.26 10.09
N GLU A 161 -20.25 -12.02 10.95
CA GLU A 161 -18.81 -12.12 10.62
C GLU A 161 -18.42 -13.45 9.97
N GLN A 162 -19.04 -14.57 10.37
CA GLN A 162 -18.75 -15.89 9.83
C GLN A 162 -19.13 -16.05 8.35
N LEU A 163 -20.08 -15.23 7.86
CA LEU A 163 -20.59 -15.27 6.49
C LEU A 163 -20.07 -14.13 5.64
N HIS A 164 -19.41 -13.13 6.27
CA HIS A 164 -18.89 -11.92 5.62
C HIS A 164 -17.52 -12.16 5.00
N GLY A 165 -17.41 -13.15 4.12
CA GLY A 165 -16.12 -13.42 3.49
C GLY A 165 -16.11 -14.67 2.64
N VAL A 166 -14.98 -14.93 2.03
CA VAL A 166 -14.72 -16.16 1.27
C VAL A 166 -13.95 -17.13 2.15
N HIS A 167 -14.50 -18.31 2.33
CA HIS A 167 -13.83 -19.39 3.03
C HIS A 167 -12.86 -20.12 2.10
N PHE A 168 -11.63 -20.30 2.57
CA PHE A 168 -10.53 -20.96 1.87
C PHE A 168 -10.25 -22.31 2.51
N VAL A 169 -10.34 -23.39 1.74
CA VAL A 169 -9.96 -24.74 2.17
C VAL A 169 -8.79 -25.21 1.34
N MET A 170 -7.64 -25.36 1.97
CA MET A 170 -6.44 -25.90 1.33
C MET A 170 -6.45 -27.43 1.43
N LEU A 171 -6.53 -28.09 0.29
CA LEU A 171 -6.38 -29.53 0.17
C LEU A 171 -5.00 -29.85 -0.42
N THR A 172 -4.63 -31.10 -0.45
CA THR A 172 -3.30 -31.53 -0.90
C THR A 172 -3.04 -31.19 -2.38
N ASP A 173 -4.10 -31.16 -3.20
CA ASP A 173 -4.04 -31.03 -4.65
C ASP A 173 -4.78 -29.81 -5.20
N ARG A 174 -5.55 -29.10 -4.37
CA ARG A 174 -6.38 -27.97 -4.79
C ARG A 174 -6.71 -27.02 -3.65
N LEU A 175 -7.12 -25.81 -4.05
CA LEU A 175 -7.77 -24.83 -3.19
C LEU A 175 -9.27 -24.81 -3.50
N GLU A 176 -10.11 -24.97 -2.50
CA GLU A 176 -11.55 -24.79 -2.60
C GLU A 176 -11.93 -23.43 -2.00
N LEU A 177 -12.80 -22.71 -2.69
CA LEU A 177 -13.32 -21.41 -2.27
C LEU A 177 -14.82 -21.53 -2.11
N CYS A 178 -15.35 -21.05 -0.98
CA CYS A 178 -16.77 -21.08 -0.70
C CYS A 178 -17.22 -19.76 -0.05
N ALA A 179 -18.40 -19.29 -0.41
CA ALA A 179 -19.06 -18.18 0.28
C ALA A 179 -20.57 -18.44 0.30
N THR A 180 -21.28 -17.94 1.32
CA THR A 180 -22.72 -18.09 1.45
C THR A 180 -23.30 -16.94 2.28
N ASP A 181 -24.53 -16.55 1.97
CA ASP A 181 -25.35 -15.63 2.75
C ASP A 181 -26.47 -16.35 3.54
N ASN A 182 -26.41 -17.66 3.66
CA ASN A 182 -27.46 -18.59 4.14
C ASN A 182 -28.61 -18.84 3.16
N VAL A 183 -28.62 -18.21 2.01
CA VAL A 183 -29.65 -18.37 0.96
C VAL A 183 -29.02 -18.98 -0.29
N GLN A 184 -27.79 -18.57 -0.58
CA GLN A 184 -26.98 -19.04 -1.70
C GLN A 184 -25.73 -19.78 -1.21
N LEU A 185 -25.28 -20.74 -1.98
CA LEU A 185 -24.05 -21.49 -1.73
C LEU A 185 -23.29 -21.69 -3.04
#